data_e15ad055284c62ca47bef043dbcc7066
#
_entry.id   e15ad055284c62ca47bef043dbcc7066
#
_cell.length_a   1.000
_cell.length_b   1.000
_cell.length_c   1.000
_cell.angle_alpha   90.00
_cell.angle_beta   90.00
_cell.angle_gamma   90.00
#
_symmetry.space_group_name_H-M   'P 1'
#
loop_
_entity.id
_entity.type
_entity.pdbx_description
1 polymer ?
#
loop_
_entity_poly.entity_id
_entity_poly.type
_entity_poly.pdbx_seq_one_letter_code
_entity_poly.pdbx_strand_id
1 'polypeptide(L)'
;LFFAVFGMDSWKWLAVLWALVPAINIYNFATCPIEHLVDEGQGMGIKELFRKPLFWLSICLMICSGASELAMAQWASAYAEAALGLSKTIGDLAGPCMFAVTMGISRVIFGKYGDKMDLMKFMTGSGILCVICYLLASVSSNPITGLIGCIICGFSVGIMWPGTISISSERFPAGGTAMFALLAMAGDLGGSIGPGIVGYITQEAGDNIRVGMSVGLVFPVILLVM
;
A
#
# COMPACT_ATOMS: atom_id res chain seq x y z
N LEU A 1 11.36 3.50 18.69
CA LEU A 1 12.12 4.61 19.31
C LEU A 1 11.38 5.21 20.51
N PHE A 2 10.13 5.66 20.39
CA PHE A 2 9.37 6.27 21.50
C PHE A 2 9.35 5.39 22.74
N PHE A 3 8.97 4.12 22.61
CA PHE A 3 8.93 3.18 23.75
C PHE A 3 10.31 2.79 24.29
N ALA A 4 11.35 2.87 23.48
CA ALA A 4 12.72 2.66 23.96
C ALA A 4 13.20 3.79 24.88
N VAL A 5 12.65 5.00 24.73
CA VAL A 5 13.01 6.18 25.54
C VAL A 5 12.07 6.33 26.74
N PHE A 6 10.76 6.15 26.55
CA PHE A 6 9.73 6.48 27.55
C PHE A 6 9.07 5.26 28.20
N GLY A 7 9.42 4.05 27.78
CA GLY A 7 8.84 2.81 28.30
C GLY A 7 7.46 2.46 27.67
N MET A 8 7.07 1.20 27.81
CA MET A 8 5.81 0.69 27.20
C MET A 8 4.56 1.31 27.81
N ASP A 9 4.59 1.72 29.08
CA ASP A 9 3.44 2.33 29.77
C ASP A 9 3.08 3.71 29.21
N SER A 10 3.96 4.28 28.40
CA SER A 10 3.78 5.60 27.79
C SER A 10 2.98 5.60 26.49
N TRP A 11 2.37 4.47 26.10
CA TRP A 11 1.60 4.34 24.86
C TRP A 11 0.47 5.39 24.70
N LYS A 12 -0.13 5.80 25.83
CA LYS A 12 -1.19 6.84 25.84
C LYS A 12 -0.68 8.18 25.32
N TRP A 13 0.54 8.56 25.68
CA TRP A 13 1.16 9.79 25.22
C TRP A 13 1.52 9.73 23.72
N LEU A 14 1.91 8.55 23.24
CA LEU A 14 2.11 8.35 21.80
C LEU A 14 0.79 8.51 21.04
N ALA A 15 -0.30 7.97 21.56
CA ALA A 15 -1.64 8.12 20.96
C ALA A 15 -2.07 9.60 20.92
N VAL A 16 -1.84 10.36 22.00
CA VAL A 16 -2.10 11.80 22.05
C VAL A 16 -1.24 12.56 21.03
N LEU A 17 0.04 12.22 20.91
CA LEU A 17 0.93 12.83 19.91
C LEU A 17 0.42 12.59 18.49
N TRP A 18 0.02 11.35 18.17
CA TRP A 18 -0.56 11.03 16.87
C TRP A 18 -1.91 11.70 16.61
N ALA A 19 -2.71 11.96 17.65
CA ALA A 19 -3.98 12.69 17.52
C ALA A 19 -3.80 14.16 17.12
N LEU A 20 -2.62 14.76 17.34
CA LEU A 20 -2.34 16.13 16.88
C LEU A 20 -2.35 16.26 15.36
N VAL A 21 -1.92 15.20 14.62
CA VAL A 21 -1.90 15.22 13.15
C VAL A 21 -3.31 15.38 12.57
N PRO A 22 -4.29 14.52 12.89
CA PRO A 22 -5.66 14.73 12.41
C PRO A 22 -6.30 16.02 12.97
N ALA A 23 -5.94 16.47 14.18
CA ALA A 23 -6.43 17.74 14.71
C ALA A 23 -5.96 18.95 13.87
N ILE A 24 -4.70 18.97 13.44
CA ILE A 24 -4.19 19.98 12.51
C ILE A 24 -4.89 19.86 11.15
N ASN A 25 -5.14 18.65 10.67
CA ASN A 25 -5.85 18.43 9.41
C ASN A 25 -7.30 18.90 9.46
N ILE A 26 -8.00 18.76 10.59
CA ILE A 26 -9.34 19.34 10.77
C ILE A 26 -9.31 20.85 10.50
N TYR A 27 -8.35 21.57 11.08
CA TYR A 27 -8.20 23.00 10.85
C TYR A 27 -7.91 23.30 9.37
N ASN A 28 -6.99 22.57 8.75
CA ASN A 28 -6.64 22.74 7.34
C ASN A 28 -7.85 22.51 6.43
N PHE A 29 -8.61 21.44 6.64
CA PHE A 29 -9.83 21.15 5.85
C PHE A 29 -10.95 22.17 6.08
N ALA A 30 -11.09 22.68 7.31
CA ALA A 30 -12.11 23.70 7.61
C ALA A 30 -11.81 25.07 6.97
N THR A 31 -10.54 25.36 6.69
CA THR A 31 -10.09 26.65 6.14
C THR A 31 -9.74 26.58 4.65
N CYS A 32 -9.54 25.39 4.08
CA CYS A 32 -9.22 25.22 2.67
C CYS A 32 -10.49 25.30 1.81
N PRO A 33 -10.54 26.15 0.78
CA PRO A 33 -11.62 26.12 -0.19
C PRO A 33 -11.57 24.82 -0.99
N ILE A 34 -12.57 23.98 -0.80
CA ILE A 34 -12.70 22.71 -1.53
C ILE A 34 -13.66 22.96 -2.70
N GLU A 35 -13.13 22.87 -3.92
CA GLU A 35 -13.94 22.95 -5.13
C GLU A 35 -14.70 21.63 -5.34
N HIS A 36 -15.97 21.76 -5.74
CA HIS A 36 -16.76 20.59 -6.12
C HIS A 36 -16.27 20.07 -7.49
N LEU A 37 -15.76 18.84 -7.51
CA LEU A 37 -15.27 18.19 -8.75
C LEU A 37 -16.41 17.81 -9.72
N VAL A 38 -17.61 17.62 -9.20
CA VAL A 38 -18.83 17.30 -9.97
C VAL A 38 -20.00 18.05 -9.34
N ASP A 39 -20.83 18.68 -10.16
CA ASP A 39 -22.05 19.36 -9.69
C ASP A 39 -22.99 18.40 -8.99
N GLU A 40 -23.67 18.87 -7.95
CA GLU A 40 -24.65 18.06 -7.21
C GLU A 40 -25.70 17.46 -8.15
N GLY A 41 -25.81 16.14 -8.13
CA GLY A 41 -26.77 15.40 -8.95
C GLY A 41 -26.27 14.93 -10.33
N GLN A 42 -25.06 15.30 -10.76
CA GLN A 42 -24.48 14.87 -12.04
C GLN A 42 -23.56 13.65 -11.91
N GLY A 43 -23.28 13.19 -10.70
CA GLY A 43 -22.41 12.01 -10.45
C GLY A 43 -23.06 10.70 -10.88
N MET A 44 -22.24 9.76 -11.39
CA MET A 44 -22.71 8.40 -11.72
C MET A 44 -23.20 7.68 -10.47
N GLY A 45 -24.39 7.06 -10.57
CA GLY A 45 -24.90 6.22 -9.49
C GLY A 45 -24.10 4.92 -9.33
N ILE A 46 -24.08 4.37 -8.11
CA ILE A 46 -23.37 3.13 -7.78
C ILE A 46 -23.75 1.98 -8.74
N LYS A 47 -25.05 1.83 -9.08
CA LYS A 47 -25.52 0.80 -10.02
C LYS A 47 -24.96 0.99 -11.44
N GLU A 48 -24.75 2.24 -11.83
CA GLU A 48 -24.21 2.56 -13.15
C GLU A 48 -22.71 2.25 -13.20
N LEU A 49 -21.96 2.57 -12.16
CA LEU A 49 -20.55 2.22 -12.02
C LEU A 49 -20.34 0.70 -12.15
N PHE A 50 -21.12 -0.09 -11.41
CA PHE A 50 -21.03 -1.56 -11.46
C PHE A 50 -21.44 -2.19 -12.80
N ARG A 51 -22.15 -1.46 -13.67
CA ARG A 51 -22.44 -1.90 -15.04
C ARG A 51 -21.26 -1.73 -16.00
N LYS A 52 -20.24 -0.96 -15.62
CA LYS A 52 -19.09 -0.71 -16.47
C LYS A 52 -17.99 -1.76 -16.20
N PRO A 53 -17.61 -2.59 -17.18
CA PRO A 53 -16.59 -3.62 -16.96
C PRO A 53 -15.23 -3.02 -16.58
N LEU A 54 -14.90 -1.83 -17.08
CA LEU A 54 -13.66 -1.12 -16.73
C LEU A 54 -13.63 -0.71 -15.25
N PHE A 55 -14.79 -0.50 -14.61
CA PHE A 55 -14.85 -0.20 -13.18
C PHE A 55 -14.48 -1.41 -12.32
N TRP A 56 -14.88 -2.62 -12.73
CA TRP A 56 -14.45 -3.86 -12.08
C TRP A 56 -12.94 -4.07 -12.20
N LEU A 57 -12.34 -3.68 -13.33
CA LEU A 57 -10.88 -3.66 -13.48
C LEU A 57 -10.24 -2.74 -12.47
N SER A 58 -10.75 -1.51 -12.30
CA SER A 58 -10.25 -0.57 -11.30
C SER A 58 -10.38 -1.09 -9.87
N ILE A 59 -11.49 -1.75 -9.52
CA ILE A 59 -11.70 -2.40 -8.23
C ILE A 59 -10.64 -3.50 -8.01
N CYS A 60 -10.43 -4.35 -9.01
CA CYS A 60 -9.45 -5.44 -8.91
C CYS A 60 -8.02 -4.91 -8.75
N LEU A 61 -7.66 -3.86 -9.51
CA LEU A 61 -6.38 -3.16 -9.37
C LEU A 61 -6.20 -2.59 -7.96
N MET A 62 -7.25 -1.99 -7.38
CA MET A 62 -7.19 -1.47 -6.00
C MET A 62 -7.03 -2.59 -4.97
N ILE A 63 -7.76 -3.70 -5.10
CA ILE A 63 -7.59 -4.88 -4.22
C ILE A 63 -6.15 -5.39 -4.30
N CYS A 64 -5.63 -5.59 -5.51
CA CYS A 64 -4.26 -6.08 -5.70
C CYS A 64 -3.20 -5.08 -5.17
N SER A 65 -3.43 -3.77 -5.33
CA SER A 65 -2.56 -2.73 -4.79
C SER A 65 -2.52 -2.78 -3.27
N GLY A 66 -3.68 -2.78 -2.62
CA GLY A 66 -3.78 -2.85 -1.16
C GLY A 66 -3.17 -4.14 -0.59
N ALA A 67 -3.46 -5.28 -1.24
CA ALA A 67 -2.89 -6.57 -0.85
C ALA A 67 -1.36 -6.59 -0.98
N SER A 68 -0.81 -6.10 -2.09
CA SER A 68 0.64 -6.04 -2.31
C SER A 68 1.35 -5.11 -1.32
N GLU A 69 0.75 -3.97 -0.99
CA GLU A 69 1.30 -3.01 -0.06
C GLU A 69 1.32 -3.57 1.37
N LEU A 70 0.15 -3.94 1.88
CA LEU A 70 0.01 -4.29 3.30
C LEU A 70 0.56 -5.69 3.62
N ALA A 71 0.53 -6.66 2.68
CA ALA A 71 1.18 -7.95 2.92
C ALA A 71 2.69 -7.78 3.14
N MET A 72 3.37 -7.00 2.30
CA MET A 72 4.80 -6.75 2.49
C MET A 72 5.07 -5.91 3.74
N ALA A 73 4.34 -4.83 3.96
CA ALA A 73 4.56 -3.92 5.08
C ALA A 73 4.39 -4.61 6.44
N GLN A 74 3.35 -5.43 6.61
CA GLN A 74 3.05 -6.10 7.88
C GLN A 74 4.02 -7.24 8.19
N TRP A 75 4.47 -7.97 7.17
CA TRP A 75 5.34 -9.12 7.36
C TRP A 75 6.85 -8.80 7.30
N ALA A 76 7.24 -7.57 6.90
CA ALA A 76 8.64 -7.17 6.79
C ALA A 76 9.41 -7.24 8.12
N SER A 77 8.78 -6.91 9.25
CA SER A 77 9.40 -7.02 10.58
C SER A 77 9.64 -8.49 10.95
N ALA A 78 8.60 -9.32 10.85
CA ALA A 78 8.70 -10.75 11.12
C ALA A 78 9.72 -11.43 10.20
N TYR A 79 9.82 -11.00 8.94
CA TYR A 79 10.84 -11.45 8.01
C TYR A 79 12.26 -11.10 8.50
N ALA A 80 12.48 -9.87 8.96
CA ALA A 80 13.78 -9.44 9.48
C ALA A 80 14.17 -10.19 10.77
N GLU A 81 13.21 -10.44 11.65
CA GLU A 81 13.42 -11.23 12.87
C GLU A 81 13.76 -12.70 12.54
N ALA A 82 12.93 -13.35 11.73
CA ALA A 82 13.07 -14.77 11.42
C ALA A 82 14.30 -15.08 10.54
N ALA A 83 14.60 -14.21 9.55
CA ALA A 83 15.64 -14.46 8.57
C ALA A 83 17.04 -13.98 9.01
N LEU A 84 17.11 -12.92 9.83
CA LEU A 84 18.38 -12.28 10.25
C LEU A 84 18.65 -12.43 11.75
N GLY A 85 17.72 -12.97 12.53
CA GLY A 85 17.86 -13.05 13.99
C GLY A 85 17.90 -11.67 14.66
N LEU A 86 17.31 -10.64 14.04
CA LEU A 86 17.31 -9.29 14.57
C LEU A 86 16.34 -9.19 15.76
N SER A 87 16.65 -8.30 16.71
CA SER A 87 15.68 -7.96 17.74
C SER A 87 14.46 -7.29 17.11
N LYS A 88 13.29 -7.43 17.74
CA LYS A 88 12.03 -6.84 17.25
C LYS A 88 12.16 -5.36 16.92
N THR A 89 12.83 -4.58 17.78
CA THR A 89 13.04 -3.13 17.56
C THR A 89 13.84 -2.85 16.28
N ILE A 90 14.89 -3.64 16.01
CA ILE A 90 15.69 -3.48 14.80
C ILE A 90 14.92 -4.01 13.59
N GLY A 91 14.16 -5.09 13.74
CA GLY A 91 13.27 -5.62 12.70
C GLY A 91 12.22 -4.60 12.27
N ASP A 92 11.57 -3.92 13.22
CA ASP A 92 10.60 -2.87 12.94
C ASP A 92 11.22 -1.64 12.23
N LEU A 93 12.46 -1.28 12.59
CA LEU A 93 13.17 -0.19 11.92
C LEU A 93 13.66 -0.59 10.52
N ALA A 94 14.25 -1.76 10.38
CA ALA A 94 14.81 -2.21 9.10
C ALA A 94 13.75 -2.67 8.11
N GLY A 95 12.62 -3.22 8.58
CA GLY A 95 11.50 -3.66 7.74
C GLY A 95 10.47 -2.54 7.50
N PRO A 96 9.41 -2.44 8.32
CA PRO A 96 8.28 -1.56 8.05
C PRO A 96 8.65 -0.07 7.99
N CYS A 97 9.60 0.39 8.82
CA CYS A 97 10.00 1.79 8.82
C CYS A 97 10.71 2.16 7.51
N MET A 98 11.68 1.35 7.07
CA MET A 98 12.36 1.61 5.80
C MET A 98 11.44 1.43 4.59
N PHE A 99 10.52 0.47 4.64
CA PHE A 99 9.43 0.34 3.65
C PHE A 99 8.63 1.64 3.56
N ALA A 100 8.18 2.19 4.69
CA ALA A 100 7.42 3.45 4.72
C ALA A 100 8.22 4.65 4.19
N VAL A 101 9.52 4.72 4.49
CA VAL A 101 10.42 5.76 3.96
C VAL A 101 10.51 5.69 2.44
N THR A 102 10.76 4.52 1.88
CA THR A 102 10.85 4.35 0.41
C THR A 102 9.52 4.60 -0.28
N MET A 103 8.40 4.20 0.34
CA MET A 103 7.05 4.51 -0.14
C MET A 103 6.81 6.03 -0.14
N GLY A 104 7.19 6.72 0.93
CA GLY A 104 7.11 8.19 1.01
C GLY A 104 7.92 8.87 -0.09
N ILE A 105 9.14 8.40 -0.36
CA ILE A 105 9.98 8.91 -1.45
C ILE A 105 9.28 8.75 -2.81
N SER A 106 8.70 7.58 -3.09
CA SER A 106 7.94 7.33 -4.33
C SER A 106 6.78 8.33 -4.48
N ARG A 107 6.00 8.54 -3.41
CA ARG A 107 4.88 9.49 -3.40
C ARG A 107 5.31 10.94 -3.59
N VAL A 108 6.43 11.34 -2.99
CA VAL A 108 7.01 12.69 -3.19
C VAL A 108 7.48 12.88 -4.64
N ILE A 109 8.14 11.88 -5.22
CA ILE A 109 8.56 11.92 -6.64
C ILE A 109 7.34 12.07 -7.54
N PHE A 110 6.32 11.26 -7.32
CA PHE A 110 5.09 11.34 -8.10
C PHE A 110 4.38 12.69 -7.91
N GLY A 111 4.25 13.18 -6.68
CA GLY A 111 3.63 14.48 -6.41
C GLY A 111 4.37 15.66 -7.06
N LYS A 112 5.70 15.56 -7.21
CA LYS A 112 6.51 16.64 -7.82
C LYS A 112 6.63 16.55 -9.33
N TYR A 113 6.66 15.35 -9.88
CA TYR A 113 6.96 15.13 -11.29
C TYR A 113 5.82 14.43 -12.05
N GLY A 114 4.72 14.09 -11.39
CA GLY A 114 3.62 13.30 -11.95
C GLY A 114 3.06 13.89 -13.24
N ASP A 115 2.89 15.22 -13.30
CA ASP A 115 2.41 15.91 -14.50
C ASP A 115 3.32 15.77 -15.72
N LYS A 116 4.61 15.42 -15.51
CA LYS A 116 5.61 15.26 -16.57
C LYS A 116 5.91 13.80 -16.89
N MET A 117 5.37 12.88 -16.09
CA MET A 117 5.62 11.44 -16.21
C MET A 117 4.44 10.76 -16.89
N ASP A 118 4.75 9.79 -17.73
CA ASP A 118 3.74 8.86 -18.24
C ASP A 118 3.32 7.94 -17.08
N LEU A 119 2.14 8.22 -16.51
CA LEU A 119 1.61 7.50 -15.34
C LEU A 119 1.53 5.99 -15.59
N MET A 120 1.10 5.59 -16.79
CA MET A 120 0.97 4.17 -17.14
C MET A 120 2.32 3.46 -17.14
N LYS A 121 3.35 4.08 -17.73
CA LYS A 121 4.71 3.52 -17.73
C LYS A 121 5.29 3.46 -16.32
N PHE A 122 5.04 4.49 -15.51
CA PHE A 122 5.51 4.52 -14.14
C PHE A 122 4.85 3.42 -13.29
N MET A 123 3.53 3.24 -13.41
CA MET A 123 2.80 2.17 -12.73
C MET A 123 3.26 0.78 -13.19
N THR A 124 3.44 0.58 -14.50
CA THR A 124 3.95 -0.71 -15.04
C THR A 124 5.35 -1.01 -14.51
N GLY A 125 6.25 -0.03 -14.54
CA GLY A 125 7.59 -0.17 -13.98
C GLY A 125 7.57 -0.48 -12.47
N SER A 126 6.70 0.18 -11.73
CA SER A 126 6.48 -0.08 -10.30
C SER A 126 5.92 -1.48 -10.05
N GLY A 127 4.99 -1.95 -10.89
CA GLY A 127 4.47 -3.30 -10.82
C GLY A 127 5.55 -4.37 -11.05
N ILE A 128 6.39 -4.18 -12.08
CA ILE A 128 7.54 -5.06 -12.34
C ILE A 128 8.50 -5.07 -11.15
N LEU A 129 8.83 -3.90 -10.61
CA LEU A 129 9.68 -3.78 -9.43
C LEU A 129 9.07 -4.49 -8.23
N CYS A 130 7.75 -4.39 -8.02
CA CYS A 130 7.04 -5.06 -6.95
C CYS A 130 7.18 -6.59 -7.06
N VAL A 131 6.98 -7.15 -8.26
CA VAL A 131 7.19 -8.59 -8.54
C VAL A 131 8.62 -9.01 -8.20
N ILE A 132 9.62 -8.24 -8.63
CA ILE A 132 11.04 -8.52 -8.31
C ILE A 132 11.26 -8.49 -6.80
N CYS A 133 10.71 -7.52 -6.08
CA CYS A 133 10.84 -7.42 -4.63
C CYS A 133 10.23 -8.63 -3.91
N TYR A 134 9.04 -9.07 -4.31
CA TYR A 134 8.41 -10.27 -3.77
C TYR A 134 9.22 -11.55 -4.08
N LEU A 135 9.79 -11.66 -5.27
CA LEU A 135 10.70 -12.76 -5.63
C LEU A 135 11.96 -12.74 -4.75
N LEU A 136 12.56 -11.57 -4.53
CA LEU A 136 13.73 -11.47 -3.64
C LEU A 136 13.38 -11.87 -2.21
N ALA A 137 12.22 -11.46 -1.69
CA ALA A 137 11.79 -11.83 -0.34
C ALA A 137 11.46 -13.32 -0.20
N SER A 138 10.92 -13.96 -1.25
CA SER A 138 10.49 -15.36 -1.19
C SER A 138 11.58 -16.37 -1.56
N VAL A 139 12.37 -16.11 -2.60
CA VAL A 139 13.29 -17.08 -3.20
C VAL A 139 14.74 -16.89 -2.77
N SER A 140 15.14 -15.67 -2.38
CA SER A 140 16.54 -15.40 -2.04
C SER A 140 17.02 -16.26 -0.87
N SER A 141 18.13 -16.94 -1.06
CA SER A 141 18.83 -17.67 0.01
C SER A 141 19.52 -16.72 0.99
N ASN A 142 19.87 -15.52 0.55
CA ASN A 142 20.48 -14.50 1.41
C ASN A 142 19.39 -13.64 2.08
N PRO A 143 19.27 -13.69 3.43
CA PRO A 143 18.25 -12.92 4.15
C PRO A 143 18.36 -11.41 3.96
N ILE A 144 19.57 -10.88 3.81
CA ILE A 144 19.80 -9.45 3.57
C ILE A 144 19.20 -9.02 2.24
N THR A 145 19.38 -9.82 1.18
CA THR A 145 18.79 -9.55 -0.13
C THR A 145 17.27 -9.55 -0.07
N GLY A 146 16.69 -10.48 0.70
CA GLY A 146 15.25 -10.52 0.92
C GLY A 146 14.74 -9.29 1.67
N LEU A 147 15.44 -8.84 2.72
CA LEU A 147 15.08 -7.62 3.45
C LEU A 147 15.20 -6.38 2.56
N ILE A 148 16.22 -6.28 1.71
CA ILE A 148 16.35 -5.21 0.72
C ILE A 148 15.14 -5.24 -0.22
N GLY A 149 14.70 -6.42 -0.65
CA GLY A 149 13.46 -6.60 -1.42
C GLY A 149 12.24 -6.02 -0.69
N CYS A 150 12.08 -6.31 0.61
CA CYS A 150 11.00 -5.73 1.42
C CYS A 150 11.06 -4.19 1.45
N ILE A 151 12.25 -3.61 1.66
CA ILE A 151 12.45 -2.17 1.74
C ILE A 151 12.11 -1.49 0.40
N ILE A 152 12.65 -2.01 -0.71
CA ILE A 152 12.44 -1.43 -2.05
C ILE A 152 11.00 -1.63 -2.51
N CYS A 153 10.31 -2.66 -2.04
CA CYS A 153 8.91 -2.87 -2.32
C CYS A 153 8.06 -1.66 -1.91
N GLY A 154 8.39 -0.97 -0.80
CA GLY A 154 7.74 0.26 -0.41
C GLY A 154 7.74 1.32 -1.52
N PHE A 155 8.88 1.50 -2.18
CA PHE A 155 8.97 2.43 -3.33
C PHE A 155 8.03 2.00 -4.47
N SER A 156 7.98 0.71 -4.77
CA SER A 156 7.17 0.19 -5.88
C SER A 156 5.67 0.35 -5.64
N VAL A 157 5.18 0.09 -4.42
CA VAL A 157 3.75 0.19 -4.10
C VAL A 157 3.27 1.62 -3.88
N GLY A 158 4.18 2.56 -3.64
CA GLY A 158 3.85 3.95 -3.29
C GLY A 158 2.95 4.66 -4.30
N ILE A 159 3.06 4.32 -5.60
CA ILE A 159 2.24 4.90 -6.67
C ILE A 159 0.98 4.09 -6.98
N MET A 160 0.90 2.82 -6.57
CA MET A 160 -0.18 1.94 -7.03
C MET A 160 -1.57 2.44 -6.63
N TRP A 161 -1.73 2.89 -5.40
CA TRP A 161 -2.99 3.47 -4.92
C TRP A 161 -3.33 4.81 -5.62
N PRO A 162 -2.51 5.86 -5.50
CA PRO A 162 -2.82 7.14 -6.12
C PRO A 162 -2.89 7.03 -7.64
N GLY A 163 -2.05 6.21 -8.27
CA GLY A 163 -2.07 5.98 -9.71
C GLY A 163 -3.37 5.32 -10.18
N THR A 164 -3.85 4.29 -9.49
CA THR A 164 -5.13 3.63 -9.83
C THR A 164 -6.30 4.60 -9.69
N ILE A 165 -6.31 5.43 -8.64
CA ILE A 165 -7.31 6.48 -8.44
C ILE A 165 -7.26 7.51 -9.58
N SER A 166 -6.04 7.98 -9.96
CA SER A 166 -5.86 8.94 -11.05
C SER A 166 -6.35 8.39 -12.38
N ILE A 167 -5.95 7.17 -12.75
CA ILE A 167 -6.43 6.52 -13.98
C ILE A 167 -7.95 6.35 -13.96
N SER A 168 -8.52 5.95 -12.83
CA SER A 168 -9.95 5.77 -12.70
C SER A 168 -10.72 7.09 -12.83
N SER A 169 -10.19 8.20 -12.30
CA SER A 169 -10.79 9.52 -12.43
C SER A 169 -10.77 10.03 -13.87
N GLU A 170 -9.72 9.76 -14.63
CA GLU A 170 -9.64 10.08 -16.06
C GLU A 170 -10.63 9.26 -16.89
N ARG A 171 -10.82 7.99 -16.54
CA ARG A 171 -11.72 7.08 -17.26
C ARG A 171 -13.19 7.28 -16.91
N PHE A 172 -13.47 7.78 -15.72
CA PHE A 172 -14.81 8.04 -15.21
C PHE A 172 -14.91 9.48 -14.66
N PRO A 173 -14.89 10.51 -15.52
CA PRO A 173 -14.94 11.91 -15.06
C PRO A 173 -16.18 12.23 -14.22
N ALA A 174 -17.31 11.56 -14.51
CA ALA A 174 -18.56 11.68 -13.75
C ALA A 174 -18.67 10.69 -12.59
N GLY A 175 -17.61 9.94 -12.26
CA GLY A 175 -17.62 8.90 -11.21
C GLY A 175 -17.93 9.44 -9.80
N GLY A 176 -17.52 10.67 -9.53
CA GLY A 176 -17.86 11.39 -8.31
C GLY A 176 -17.38 10.69 -7.03
N THR A 177 -17.91 11.13 -5.91
CA THR A 177 -17.55 10.62 -4.56
C THR A 177 -17.79 9.11 -4.40
N ALA A 178 -18.87 8.59 -5.03
CA ALA A 178 -19.20 7.16 -4.94
C ALA A 178 -18.10 6.26 -5.53
N MET A 179 -17.51 6.67 -6.65
CA MET A 179 -16.40 5.94 -7.28
C MET A 179 -15.18 5.89 -6.36
N PHE A 180 -14.76 7.04 -5.82
CA PHE A 180 -13.59 7.11 -4.93
C PHE A 180 -13.79 6.30 -3.66
N ALA A 181 -14.99 6.36 -3.06
CA ALA A 181 -15.32 5.58 -1.86
C ALA A 181 -15.26 4.06 -2.12
N LEU A 182 -15.80 3.60 -3.25
CA LEU A 182 -15.76 2.18 -3.62
C LEU A 182 -14.34 1.71 -3.93
N LEU A 183 -13.52 2.52 -4.60
CA LEU A 183 -12.13 2.20 -4.86
C LEU A 183 -11.31 2.13 -3.55
N ALA A 184 -11.48 3.10 -2.64
CA ALA A 184 -10.82 3.08 -1.35
C ALA A 184 -11.20 1.83 -0.54
N MET A 185 -12.51 1.52 -0.46
CA MET A 185 -13.00 0.30 0.20
C MET A 185 -12.40 -0.97 -0.43
N ALA A 186 -12.26 -1.03 -1.75
CA ALA A 186 -11.64 -2.14 -2.44
C ALA A 186 -10.15 -2.30 -2.06
N GLY A 187 -9.42 -1.19 -1.96
CA GLY A 187 -8.03 -1.19 -1.50
C GLY A 187 -7.88 -1.66 -0.06
N ASP A 188 -8.74 -1.19 0.85
CA ASP A 188 -8.76 -1.63 2.25
C ASP A 188 -9.10 -3.13 2.38
N LEU A 189 -10.03 -3.61 1.55
CA LEU A 189 -10.34 -5.04 1.47
C LEU A 189 -9.11 -5.85 1.04
N GLY A 190 -8.39 -5.40 0.02
CA GLY A 190 -7.13 -6.01 -0.40
C GLY A 190 -6.08 -5.99 0.72
N GLY A 191 -5.96 -4.84 1.40
CA GLY A 191 -5.07 -4.66 2.54
C GLY A 191 -5.38 -5.55 3.74
N SER A 192 -6.60 -6.04 3.86
CA SER A 192 -6.99 -7.02 4.88
C SER A 192 -6.75 -8.46 4.41
N ILE A 193 -7.12 -8.77 3.17
CA ILE A 193 -7.00 -10.11 2.58
C ILE A 193 -5.53 -10.50 2.36
N GLY A 194 -4.72 -9.59 1.82
CA GLY A 194 -3.32 -9.87 1.47
C GLY A 194 -2.49 -10.39 2.64
N PRO A 195 -2.34 -9.63 3.73
CA PRO A 195 -1.60 -10.09 4.91
C PRO A 195 -2.21 -11.34 5.55
N GLY A 196 -3.55 -11.46 5.53
CA GLY A 196 -4.25 -12.64 6.04
C GLY A 196 -3.88 -13.92 5.29
N ILE A 197 -3.87 -13.87 3.96
CA ILE A 197 -3.46 -15.02 3.12
C ILE A 197 -1.98 -15.36 3.37
N VAL A 198 -1.08 -14.37 3.35
CA VAL A 198 0.34 -14.58 3.63
C VAL A 198 0.54 -15.21 5.00
N GLY A 199 -0.16 -14.71 6.03
CA GLY A 199 -0.07 -15.25 7.38
C GLY A 199 -0.57 -16.69 7.50
N TYR A 200 -1.74 -16.96 6.95
CA TYR A 200 -2.32 -18.30 6.95
C TYR A 200 -1.39 -19.33 6.27
N ILE A 201 -0.89 -18.99 5.09
CA ILE A 201 0.04 -19.89 4.36
C ILE A 201 1.38 -20.02 5.08
N THR A 202 1.88 -18.96 5.72
CA THR A 202 3.10 -19.03 6.55
C THR A 202 2.93 -20.06 7.67
N GLN A 203 1.81 -20.01 8.38
CA GLN A 203 1.50 -20.93 9.47
C GLN A 203 1.36 -22.38 8.99
N GLU A 204 0.60 -22.63 7.92
CA GLU A 204 0.44 -23.95 7.33
C GLU A 204 1.78 -24.54 6.80
N ALA A 205 2.72 -23.67 6.41
CA ALA A 205 4.05 -24.08 5.96
C ALA A 205 5.08 -24.25 7.11
N GLY A 206 4.62 -24.40 8.35
CA GLY A 206 5.48 -24.55 9.52
C GLY A 206 6.24 -23.29 9.90
N ASP A 207 5.56 -22.16 9.89
CA ASP A 207 6.07 -20.81 10.17
C ASP A 207 7.13 -20.32 9.16
N ASN A 208 7.09 -20.88 7.94
CA ASN A 208 7.99 -20.46 6.88
C ASN A 208 7.47 -19.23 6.16
N ILE A 209 7.90 -18.06 6.60
CA ILE A 209 7.48 -16.77 6.04
C ILE A 209 7.79 -16.60 4.55
N ARG A 210 8.84 -17.27 4.02
CA ARG A 210 9.17 -17.21 2.59
C ARG A 210 8.09 -17.84 1.73
N VAL A 211 7.49 -18.93 2.21
CA VAL A 211 6.36 -19.59 1.52
C VAL A 211 5.15 -18.66 1.51
N GLY A 212 4.83 -18.02 2.63
CA GLY A 212 3.76 -17.02 2.67
C GLY A 212 4.00 -15.87 1.69
N MET A 213 5.21 -15.31 1.67
CA MET A 213 5.59 -14.23 0.74
C MET A 213 5.51 -14.67 -0.73
N SER A 214 5.83 -15.95 -1.05
CA SER A 214 5.70 -16.46 -2.42
C SER A 214 4.26 -16.47 -2.92
N VAL A 215 3.31 -16.73 -2.05
CA VAL A 215 1.88 -16.63 -2.38
C VAL A 215 1.44 -15.17 -2.53
N GLY A 216 1.99 -14.26 -1.71
CA GLY A 216 1.77 -12.82 -1.85
C GLY A 216 2.15 -12.26 -3.22
N LEU A 217 3.07 -12.91 -3.94
CA LEU A 217 3.48 -12.57 -5.31
C LEU A 217 2.30 -12.57 -6.31
N VAL A 218 1.24 -13.30 -6.05
CA VAL A 218 0.06 -13.37 -6.92
C VAL A 218 -0.56 -12.00 -7.14
N PHE A 219 -0.60 -11.16 -6.11
CA PHE A 219 -1.24 -9.84 -6.20
C PHE A 219 -0.54 -8.88 -7.18
N PRO A 220 0.79 -8.64 -7.09
CA PRO A 220 1.46 -7.77 -8.06
C PRO A 220 1.53 -8.40 -9.46
N VAL A 221 1.51 -9.72 -9.60
CA VAL A 221 1.43 -10.37 -10.92
C VAL A 221 0.08 -10.11 -11.57
N ILE A 222 -1.03 -10.26 -10.84
CA ILE A 222 -2.37 -9.93 -11.36
C ILE A 222 -2.41 -8.45 -11.77
N LEU A 223 -1.88 -7.56 -10.95
CA LEU A 223 -1.84 -6.11 -11.23
C LEU A 223 -1.10 -5.80 -12.54
N LEU A 224 -0.02 -6.53 -12.85
CA LEU A 224 0.74 -6.35 -14.10
C LEU A 224 0.04 -6.88 -15.35
N VAL A 225 -0.75 -7.94 -15.21
CA VAL A 225 -1.44 -8.59 -16.35
C VAL A 225 -2.71 -7.83 -16.74
N MET A 226 -3.27 -7.05 -15.82
CA MET A 226 -4.49 -6.25 -16.01
C MET A 226 -4.20 -4.89 -16.61
#